data_7ce976622aeef40c6b7679690dfe7601
#
_entry.id   7ce976622aeef40c6b7679690dfe7601
#
_cell.length_a   1.000
_cell.length_b   1.000
_cell.length_c   1.000
_cell.angle_alpha   90.00
_cell.angle_beta   90.00
_cell.angle_gamma   90.00
#
_symmetry.space_group_name_H-M   'P 1'
#
loop_
_entity.id
_entity.type
_entity.pdbx_description
1 polymer ?
#
loop_
_entity_poly.entity_id
_entity_poly.type
_entity_poly.pdbx_seq_one_letter_code
_entity_poly.pdbx_strand_id
1 'polypeptide(L)'
;MIQNPILPGFHADPCICRKGNDFYIAVSSFEWFPGIPIYHSRDMKNWELYSHALQNDREPDLRKLPSAKGIWAPCLTYCEADELFYVVYGVMNSMNARYFDVDNYLITAKDPKGPWSEPVYLHSTGFDASMFHDDDGKKYIVALDWETRTAYEKPGPINIVEYDPEKKTIVGMPKAFWRGGTDRGCIEAPHLTKRGDYYYIMCAEGGTGYYHSVTVGRSKNIWGPYEPDPCNPILTSSPGDFNERSDWDHLKPRYYNPDSVLQKSGHASYVDLSNGETWMVHLTARPFVPELRCTLGRETAIQRMKWTED
;
A
#
# COMPACT_ATOMS: atom_id res chain seq x y z
N MET A 1 -1.41 14.80 -21.23
CA MET A 1 -1.26 13.33 -21.07
C MET A 1 -0.25 13.10 -19.96
N ILE A 2 -0.53 12.21 -19.00
CA ILE A 2 0.40 11.81 -17.94
C ILE A 2 1.32 10.73 -18.51
N GLN A 3 2.62 10.83 -18.24
CA GLN A 3 3.61 9.83 -18.64
C GLN A 3 4.01 9.00 -17.43
N ASN A 4 3.84 7.69 -17.51
CA ASN A 4 4.25 6.75 -16.48
C ASN A 4 5.68 6.21 -16.74
N PRO A 5 6.45 5.90 -15.66
CA PRO A 5 6.11 6.12 -14.26
C PRO A 5 6.14 7.61 -13.88
N ILE A 6 5.26 8.03 -12.96
CA ILE A 6 5.26 9.41 -12.46
C ILE A 6 6.38 9.68 -11.45
N LEU A 7 6.84 8.63 -10.75
CA LEU A 7 8.04 8.65 -9.90
C LEU A 7 8.96 7.52 -10.37
N PRO A 8 9.91 7.81 -11.28
CA PRO A 8 10.87 6.82 -11.76
C PRO A 8 11.95 6.54 -10.73
N GLY A 9 12.50 5.32 -10.76
CA GLY A 9 13.56 4.89 -9.87
C GLY A 9 13.03 4.18 -8.62
N PHE A 10 13.60 4.47 -7.44
CA PHE A 10 13.27 3.76 -6.20
C PHE A 10 12.16 4.47 -5.40
N HIS A 11 10.92 4.20 -5.80
CA HIS A 11 9.70 4.80 -5.21
C HIS A 11 8.62 3.72 -5.07
N ALA A 12 8.85 2.83 -4.10
CA ALA A 12 8.00 1.65 -3.88
C ALA A 12 6.78 1.96 -3.01
N ASP A 13 5.74 1.13 -3.17
CA ASP A 13 4.61 1.03 -2.25
C ASP A 13 3.90 2.38 -2.05
N PRO A 14 3.42 3.02 -3.13
CA PRO A 14 2.90 4.36 -3.06
C PRO A 14 1.53 4.43 -2.38
N CYS A 15 1.36 5.42 -1.50
CA CYS A 15 0.06 5.80 -0.97
C CYS A 15 -0.25 7.24 -1.35
N ILE A 16 -1.35 7.47 -2.08
CA ILE A 16 -1.80 8.81 -2.46
C ILE A 16 -2.82 9.38 -1.49
N CYS A 17 -2.67 10.64 -1.14
CA CYS A 17 -3.55 11.41 -0.29
C CYS A 17 -3.92 12.72 -0.96
N ARG A 18 -5.12 13.24 -0.69
CA ARG A 18 -5.61 14.51 -1.20
C ARG A 18 -6.06 15.43 -0.06
N LYS A 19 -5.68 16.72 -0.15
CA LYS A 19 -6.23 17.80 0.67
C LYS A 19 -6.60 18.95 -0.25
N GLY A 20 -7.89 19.19 -0.43
CA GLY A 20 -8.36 20.23 -1.36
C GLY A 20 -7.90 19.96 -2.82
N ASN A 21 -7.03 20.82 -3.34
CA ASN A 21 -6.44 20.71 -4.68
C ASN A 21 -4.98 20.22 -4.65
N ASP A 22 -4.48 19.86 -3.50
CA ASP A 22 -3.12 19.36 -3.32
C ASP A 22 -3.13 17.86 -3.17
N PHE A 23 -2.22 17.19 -3.89
CA PHE A 23 -2.04 15.73 -3.88
C PHE A 23 -0.67 15.41 -3.31
N TYR A 24 -0.63 14.37 -2.50
CA TYR A 24 0.60 13.91 -1.85
C TYR A 24 0.75 12.40 -2.07
N ILE A 25 1.98 11.95 -2.33
CA ILE A 25 2.33 10.54 -2.39
C ILE A 25 3.43 10.27 -1.37
N ALA A 26 3.18 9.36 -0.45
CA ALA A 26 4.19 8.79 0.42
C ALA A 26 4.68 7.45 -0.15
N VAL A 27 5.97 7.13 0.00
CA VAL A 27 6.56 5.88 -0.48
C VAL A 27 7.49 5.26 0.57
N SER A 28 7.75 3.96 0.45
CA SER A 28 8.69 3.23 1.28
C SER A 28 10.10 3.81 1.18
N SER A 29 10.80 3.86 2.30
CA SER A 29 12.20 4.30 2.35
C SER A 29 13.16 3.25 2.87
N PHE A 30 12.67 2.12 3.34
CA PHE A 30 13.46 1.00 3.85
C PHE A 30 14.48 1.46 4.90
N GLU A 31 15.74 1.09 4.80
CA GLU A 31 16.84 1.53 5.67
C GLU A 31 17.36 2.94 5.38
N TRP A 32 16.81 3.61 4.38
CA TRP A 32 17.27 4.94 3.96
C TRP A 32 16.70 6.05 4.84
N PHE A 33 17.52 7.05 5.11
CA PHE A 33 17.17 8.22 5.91
C PHE A 33 17.51 9.53 5.17
N PRO A 34 16.68 10.60 5.26
CA PRO A 34 15.41 10.72 5.98
C PRO A 34 14.33 9.77 5.46
N GLY A 35 13.46 9.28 6.36
CA GLY A 35 12.46 8.27 6.04
C GLY A 35 11.13 8.85 5.58
N ILE A 36 10.38 8.04 4.83
CA ILE A 36 9.07 8.35 4.26
C ILE A 36 9.09 9.65 3.44
N PRO A 37 9.71 9.63 2.24
CA PRO A 37 9.61 10.77 1.34
C PRO A 37 8.16 11.01 0.93
N ILE A 38 7.75 12.27 0.96
CA ILE A 38 6.43 12.75 0.57
C ILE A 38 6.59 13.65 -0.65
N TYR A 39 5.96 13.27 -1.75
CA TYR A 39 5.90 14.02 -2.99
C TYR A 39 4.61 14.80 -3.07
N HIS A 40 4.64 15.96 -3.72
CA HIS A 40 3.50 16.85 -3.88
C HIS A 40 3.25 17.16 -5.35
N SER A 41 1.97 17.31 -5.70
CA SER A 41 1.51 17.75 -7.01
C SER A 41 0.18 18.50 -6.89
N ARG A 42 -0.10 19.39 -7.85
CA ARG A 42 -1.41 20.01 -8.06
C ARG A 42 -2.11 19.58 -9.34
N ASP A 43 -1.42 18.81 -10.16
CA ASP A 43 -1.92 18.37 -11.47
C ASP A 43 -1.80 16.86 -11.70
N MET A 44 -1.29 16.12 -10.71
CA MET A 44 -1.00 14.67 -10.73
C MET A 44 -0.04 14.23 -11.85
N LYS A 45 0.53 15.18 -12.56
CA LYS A 45 1.47 14.96 -13.65
C LYS A 45 2.90 15.31 -13.25
N ASN A 46 3.06 16.45 -12.58
CA ASN A 46 4.35 16.95 -12.15
C ASN A 46 4.45 16.76 -10.63
N TRP A 47 5.41 15.97 -10.19
CA TRP A 47 5.63 15.64 -8.78
C TRP A 47 6.99 16.13 -8.33
N GLU A 48 7.03 16.77 -7.17
CA GLU A 48 8.26 17.24 -6.54
C GLU A 48 8.39 16.66 -5.12
N LEU A 49 9.61 16.38 -4.70
CA LEU A 49 9.87 16.00 -3.32
C LEU A 49 9.52 17.19 -2.41
N TYR A 50 8.53 17.00 -1.55
CA TYR A 50 7.98 18.06 -0.70
C TYR A 50 8.59 18.04 0.69
N SER A 51 8.71 16.85 1.27
CA SER A 51 9.22 16.64 2.63
C SER A 51 9.55 15.16 2.87
N HIS A 52 10.01 14.89 4.10
CA HIS A 52 10.07 13.54 4.66
C HIS A 52 9.33 13.53 6.00
N ALA A 53 8.54 12.49 6.26
CA ALA A 53 7.80 12.40 7.52
C ALA A 53 8.71 12.04 8.71
N LEU A 54 9.76 11.25 8.48
CA LEU A 54 10.73 10.86 9.49
C LEU A 54 12.05 11.63 9.28
N GLN A 55 12.24 12.67 10.05
CA GLN A 55 13.39 13.59 9.96
C GLN A 55 14.33 13.49 11.16
N ASN A 56 13.89 12.83 12.24
CA ASN A 56 14.70 12.60 13.42
C ASN A 56 15.42 11.26 13.30
N ASP A 57 16.74 11.26 13.38
CA ASP A 57 17.59 10.07 13.23
C ASP A 57 17.56 9.11 14.43
N ARG A 58 16.83 9.45 15.47
CA ARG A 58 16.77 8.65 16.70
C ARG A 58 15.65 7.62 16.69
N GLU A 59 14.56 7.90 15.96
CA GLU A 59 13.37 7.04 15.96
C GLU A 59 12.70 7.03 14.59
N PRO A 60 12.60 5.86 13.92
CA PRO A 60 13.22 4.59 14.31
C PRO A 60 14.72 4.56 14.04
N ASP A 61 15.48 3.84 14.87
CA ASP A 61 16.92 3.64 14.63
C ASP A 61 17.17 2.64 13.50
N LEU A 62 17.42 3.13 12.31
CA LEU A 62 17.64 2.31 11.11
C LEU A 62 19.10 1.85 10.92
N ARG A 63 20.05 2.30 11.75
CA ARG A 63 21.50 2.14 11.54
C ARG A 63 22.00 0.69 11.58
N LYS A 64 21.25 -0.21 12.18
CA LYS A 64 21.67 -1.63 12.32
C LYS A 64 20.77 -2.58 11.53
N LEU A 65 19.89 -2.06 10.72
CA LEU A 65 18.97 -2.89 9.95
C LEU A 65 19.66 -3.46 8.70
N PRO A 66 19.38 -4.71 8.35
CA PRO A 66 19.82 -5.28 7.09
C PRO A 66 19.21 -4.53 5.89
N SER A 67 19.84 -4.68 4.72
CA SER A 67 19.33 -4.14 3.48
C SER A 67 17.88 -4.57 3.21
N ALA A 68 17.08 -3.66 2.68
CA ALA A 68 15.65 -3.82 2.38
C ALA A 68 14.76 -4.06 3.62
N LYS A 69 15.24 -3.75 4.81
CA LYS A 69 14.44 -3.65 6.05
C LYS A 69 14.18 -2.17 6.37
N GLY A 70 13.61 -1.89 7.53
CA GLY A 70 13.27 -0.52 7.93
C GLY A 70 11.85 -0.13 7.54
N ILE A 71 11.67 1.02 6.91
CA ILE A 71 10.36 1.62 6.69
C ILE A 71 9.67 1.03 5.48
N TRP A 72 8.59 0.30 5.70
CA TRP A 72 7.76 -0.32 4.68
C TRP A 72 6.38 0.34 4.59
N ALA A 73 5.90 0.47 3.36
CA ALA A 73 4.53 0.79 2.96
C ALA A 73 3.84 1.85 3.85
N PRO A 74 4.30 3.10 3.86
CA PRO A 74 3.65 4.15 4.62
C PRO A 74 2.29 4.48 4.00
N CYS A 75 1.25 4.53 4.82
CA CYS A 75 -0.06 5.01 4.45
C CYS A 75 -0.24 6.45 4.91
N LEU A 76 -0.33 7.39 3.97
CA LEU A 76 -0.61 8.81 4.22
C LEU A 76 -2.09 9.09 3.98
N THR A 77 -2.79 9.60 4.98
CA THR A 77 -4.19 10.05 4.86
C THR A 77 -4.36 11.45 5.41
N TYR A 78 -5.44 12.13 5.01
CA TYR A 78 -5.87 13.39 5.58
C TYR A 78 -7.30 13.24 6.13
N CYS A 79 -7.50 13.62 7.38
CA CYS A 79 -8.81 13.65 8.01
C CYS A 79 -9.31 15.10 8.06
N GLU A 80 -10.35 15.40 7.28
CA GLU A 80 -10.94 16.75 7.24
C GLU A 80 -11.49 17.19 8.61
N ALA A 81 -12.11 16.25 9.36
CA ALA A 81 -12.70 16.54 10.66
C ALA A 81 -11.65 16.93 11.72
N ASP A 82 -10.47 16.35 11.64
CA ASP A 82 -9.37 16.62 12.57
C ASP A 82 -8.44 17.73 12.06
N GLU A 83 -8.53 18.08 10.77
CA GLU A 83 -7.58 18.93 10.06
C GLU A 83 -6.12 18.44 10.16
N LEU A 84 -5.94 17.10 10.18
CA LEU A 84 -4.65 16.44 10.39
C LEU A 84 -4.33 15.46 9.27
N PHE A 85 -3.05 15.41 8.94
CA PHE A 85 -2.45 14.30 8.22
C PHE A 85 -2.06 13.20 9.21
N TYR A 86 -2.26 11.96 8.78
CA TYR A 86 -1.92 10.75 9.49
C TYR A 86 -0.97 9.93 8.62
N VAL A 87 0.13 9.45 9.18
CA VAL A 87 1.01 8.48 8.53
C VAL A 87 1.09 7.24 9.40
N VAL A 88 0.59 6.13 8.88
CA VAL A 88 0.82 4.79 9.45
C VAL A 88 1.97 4.16 8.68
N TYR A 89 2.92 3.52 9.36
CA TYR A 89 4.08 2.89 8.73
C TYR A 89 4.58 1.69 9.53
N GLY A 90 5.15 0.71 8.82
CA GLY A 90 5.81 -0.42 9.44
C GLY A 90 7.31 -0.21 9.55
N VAL A 91 7.90 -0.64 10.67
CA VAL A 91 9.35 -0.78 10.85
C VAL A 91 9.67 -2.27 10.81
N MET A 92 10.15 -2.74 9.67
CA MET A 92 10.59 -4.12 9.50
C MET A 92 11.99 -4.29 10.09
N ASN A 93 12.09 -4.98 11.22
CA ASN A 93 13.35 -5.23 11.89
C ASN A 93 14.07 -6.44 11.29
N SER A 94 13.34 -7.52 11.03
CA SER A 94 13.89 -8.71 10.39
C SER A 94 12.82 -9.48 9.59
N MET A 95 13.27 -10.20 8.61
CA MET A 95 12.46 -11.13 7.83
C MET A 95 13.26 -12.41 7.64
N ASN A 96 12.96 -13.40 8.46
CA ASN A 96 13.69 -14.65 8.47
C ASN A 96 12.76 -15.84 8.27
N ALA A 97 12.83 -16.41 7.09
CA ALA A 97 11.98 -17.53 6.66
C ALA A 97 10.49 -17.16 6.76
N ARG A 98 9.77 -17.76 7.70
CA ARG A 98 8.32 -17.58 7.90
C ARG A 98 7.99 -16.47 8.92
N TYR A 99 8.99 -15.86 9.55
CA TYR A 99 8.78 -14.90 10.63
C TYR A 99 9.18 -13.51 10.19
N PHE A 100 8.26 -12.57 10.38
CA PHE A 100 8.48 -11.15 10.15
C PHE A 100 8.41 -10.43 11.49
N ASP A 101 9.51 -9.76 11.84
CA ASP A 101 9.60 -8.92 13.03
C ASP A 101 9.34 -7.48 12.59
N VAL A 102 8.12 -7.03 12.77
CA VAL A 102 7.65 -5.73 12.32
C VAL A 102 6.81 -5.04 13.38
N ASP A 103 7.06 -3.76 13.59
CA ASP A 103 6.27 -2.89 14.44
C ASP A 103 5.59 -1.81 13.59
N ASN A 104 4.30 -1.59 13.81
CA ASN A 104 3.55 -0.56 13.12
C ASN A 104 3.31 0.64 14.04
N TYR A 105 3.53 1.83 13.47
CA TYR A 105 3.44 3.11 14.16
C TYR A 105 2.55 4.10 13.42
N LEU A 106 2.09 5.09 14.16
CA LEU A 106 1.31 6.22 13.67
C LEU A 106 1.97 7.53 14.11
N ILE A 107 2.08 8.48 13.18
CA ILE A 107 2.42 9.89 13.45
C ILE A 107 1.39 10.80 12.80
N THR A 108 1.23 12.02 13.35
CA THR A 108 0.29 13.01 12.84
C THR A 108 0.94 14.38 12.69
N ALA A 109 0.44 15.20 11.75
CA ALA A 109 0.86 16.58 11.56
C ALA A 109 -0.25 17.42 10.92
N LYS A 110 -0.21 18.75 11.12
CA LYS A 110 -1.11 19.69 10.41
C LYS A 110 -0.69 19.97 8.97
N ASP A 111 0.59 19.80 8.69
CA ASP A 111 1.20 19.99 7.38
C ASP A 111 2.14 18.81 7.08
N PRO A 112 2.23 18.30 5.84
CA PRO A 112 3.15 17.22 5.48
C PRO A 112 4.64 17.56 5.67
N LYS A 113 4.98 18.85 5.83
CA LYS A 113 6.32 19.28 6.24
C LYS A 113 6.59 19.09 7.73
N GLY A 114 5.55 18.78 8.50
CA GLY A 114 5.62 18.65 9.95
C GLY A 114 5.42 19.99 10.68
N PRO A 115 5.79 20.09 11.98
CA PRO A 115 6.39 18.99 12.72
C PRO A 115 5.43 17.81 12.87
N TRP A 116 5.97 16.59 12.74
CA TRP A 116 5.25 15.36 13.01
C TRP A 116 5.27 15.06 14.52
N SER A 117 4.20 14.41 15.00
CA SER A 117 4.11 13.97 16.39
C SER A 117 5.12 12.87 16.71
N GLU A 118 5.34 12.61 18.01
CA GLU A 118 6.00 11.38 18.45
C GLU A 118 5.25 10.15 17.93
N PRO A 119 5.98 9.06 17.59
CA PRO A 119 5.37 7.83 17.11
C PRO A 119 4.48 7.17 18.17
N VAL A 120 3.30 6.76 17.75
CA VAL A 120 2.37 5.95 18.54
C VAL A 120 2.47 4.52 18.05
N TYR A 121 2.87 3.59 18.90
CA TYR A 121 2.86 2.16 18.59
C TYR A 121 1.43 1.65 18.42
N LEU A 122 1.17 0.85 17.38
CA LEU A 122 -0.11 0.26 17.09
C LEU A 122 -0.16 -1.24 17.38
N HIS A 123 0.60 -2.02 16.64
CA HIS A 123 0.66 -3.49 16.75
C HIS A 123 1.84 -4.08 15.98
N SER A 124 2.14 -5.37 16.25
CA SER A 124 3.21 -6.14 15.60
C SER A 124 2.69 -7.44 14.96
N THR A 125 1.41 -7.49 14.52
CA THR A 125 0.81 -8.72 13.99
C THR A 125 1.12 -8.96 12.52
N GLY A 126 1.58 -7.94 11.80
CA GLY A 126 1.88 -8.00 10.38
C GLY A 126 2.29 -6.65 9.84
N PHE A 127 2.21 -6.43 8.54
CA PHE A 127 2.73 -5.24 7.86
C PHE A 127 1.70 -4.62 6.91
N ASP A 128 2.12 -3.57 6.18
CA ASP A 128 1.29 -2.77 5.27
C ASP A 128 0.05 -2.20 5.96
N ALA A 129 0.22 -1.68 7.16
CA ALA A 129 -0.89 -1.09 7.90
C ALA A 129 -1.34 0.23 7.26
N SER A 130 -2.64 0.40 7.12
CA SER A 130 -3.26 1.65 6.66
C SER A 130 -4.37 2.12 7.59
N MET A 131 -4.69 3.41 7.51
CA MET A 131 -5.75 4.04 8.32
C MET A 131 -6.93 4.43 7.46
N PHE A 132 -8.12 4.16 7.95
CA PHE A 132 -9.39 4.61 7.43
C PHE A 132 -10.10 5.51 8.43
N HIS A 133 -10.64 6.64 7.95
CA HIS A 133 -11.47 7.57 8.70
C HIS A 133 -12.92 7.40 8.23
N ASP A 134 -13.79 6.89 9.12
CA ASP A 134 -15.20 6.71 8.79
C ASP A 134 -16.02 7.99 9.02
N ASP A 135 -17.16 8.09 8.35
CA ASP A 135 -18.06 9.25 8.42
C ASP A 135 -18.68 9.43 9.82
N ASP A 136 -18.71 8.39 10.64
CA ASP A 136 -19.17 8.44 12.03
C ASP A 136 -18.12 8.99 13.01
N GLY A 137 -16.96 9.38 12.50
CA GLY A 137 -15.83 9.91 13.27
C GLY A 137 -14.88 8.85 13.81
N LYS A 138 -15.20 7.57 13.65
CA LYS A 138 -14.31 6.48 14.04
C LYS A 138 -13.14 6.32 13.09
N LYS A 139 -12.07 5.76 13.61
CA LYS A 139 -10.86 5.46 12.84
C LYS A 139 -10.54 3.97 12.95
N TYR A 140 -10.08 3.41 11.86
CA TYR A 140 -9.76 1.98 11.78
C TYR A 140 -8.36 1.79 11.20
N ILE A 141 -7.64 0.83 11.75
CA ILE A 141 -6.38 0.32 11.19
C ILE A 141 -6.70 -1.01 10.50
N VAL A 142 -6.29 -1.14 9.25
CA VAL A 142 -6.30 -2.42 8.53
C VAL A 142 -4.87 -2.80 8.19
N ALA A 143 -4.52 -4.08 8.32
CA ALA A 143 -3.19 -4.58 8.08
C ALA A 143 -3.22 -6.04 7.66
N LEU A 144 -2.21 -6.49 6.92
CA LEU A 144 -1.97 -7.91 6.73
C LEU A 144 -1.57 -8.54 8.08
N ASP A 145 -2.20 -9.66 8.41
CA ASP A 145 -1.72 -10.55 9.48
C ASP A 145 -0.83 -11.63 8.85
N TRP A 146 0.44 -11.66 9.22
CA TRP A 146 1.37 -12.64 8.68
C TRP A 146 1.15 -14.01 9.33
N GLU A 147 0.30 -14.81 8.70
CA GLU A 147 -0.01 -16.16 9.17
C GLU A 147 1.20 -17.12 9.02
N THR A 148 1.72 -17.57 10.12
CA THR A 148 2.92 -18.44 10.16
C THR A 148 2.60 -19.92 10.32
N ARG A 149 1.36 -20.29 10.63
CA ARG A 149 0.95 -21.68 10.84
C ARG A 149 1.02 -22.48 9.55
N THR A 150 1.52 -23.71 9.64
CA THR A 150 1.74 -24.57 8.49
C THR A 150 0.47 -25.06 7.81
N ALA A 151 -0.67 -24.99 8.49
CA ALA A 151 -1.97 -25.35 7.93
C ALA A 151 -2.48 -24.35 6.87
N TYR A 152 -1.89 -23.15 6.78
CA TYR A 152 -2.24 -22.13 5.82
C TYR A 152 -1.16 -22.03 4.74
N GLU A 153 -1.53 -22.24 3.50
CA GLU A 153 -0.61 -22.20 2.37
C GLU A 153 -0.20 -20.79 1.98
N LYS A 154 -1.07 -19.81 2.23
CA LYS A 154 -0.90 -18.41 1.80
C LYS A 154 -0.91 -17.48 3.02
N PRO A 155 -0.05 -16.44 3.04
CA PRO A 155 -0.13 -15.38 4.04
C PRO A 155 -1.49 -14.68 4.01
N GLY A 156 -1.84 -14.11 5.11
CA GLY A 156 -3.13 -13.44 5.33
C GLY A 156 -3.74 -13.93 6.65
N PRO A 157 -4.86 -13.44 7.07
CA PRO A 157 -5.82 -12.53 6.42
C PRO A 157 -5.44 -11.05 6.51
N ILE A 158 -6.28 -10.19 5.94
CA ILE A 158 -6.34 -8.78 6.33
C ILE A 158 -7.19 -8.67 7.59
N ASN A 159 -6.61 -8.02 8.59
CA ASN A 159 -7.26 -7.71 9.86
C ASN A 159 -7.72 -6.25 9.90
N ILE A 160 -8.74 -5.99 10.72
CA ILE A 160 -9.23 -4.65 11.02
C ILE A 160 -9.36 -4.48 12.54
N VAL A 161 -9.02 -3.29 13.04
CA VAL A 161 -9.19 -2.89 14.44
C VAL A 161 -9.53 -1.40 14.53
N GLU A 162 -10.39 -1.02 15.47
CA GLU A 162 -10.69 0.39 15.75
C GLU A 162 -9.49 1.06 16.44
N TYR A 163 -9.22 2.34 16.12
CA TYR A 163 -8.21 3.17 16.76
C TYR A 163 -8.86 4.32 17.52
N ASP A 164 -8.50 4.48 18.78
CA ASP A 164 -8.94 5.58 19.65
C ASP A 164 -7.88 6.71 19.61
N PRO A 165 -8.18 7.85 18.97
CA PRO A 165 -7.21 8.94 18.83
C PRO A 165 -6.97 9.70 20.14
N GLU A 166 -7.91 9.68 21.09
CA GLU A 166 -7.75 10.33 22.39
C GLU A 166 -6.79 9.52 23.29
N LYS A 167 -6.98 8.19 23.31
CA LYS A 167 -6.11 7.29 24.06
C LYS A 167 -4.83 6.91 23.32
N LYS A 168 -4.74 7.24 22.04
CA LYS A 168 -3.63 6.91 21.15
C LYS A 168 -3.31 5.40 21.16
N THR A 169 -4.33 4.57 20.98
CA THR A 169 -4.18 3.10 21.01
C THR A 169 -5.26 2.42 20.17
N ILE A 170 -5.00 1.18 19.77
CA ILE A 170 -6.03 0.30 19.20
C ILE A 170 -7.02 -0.15 20.27
N VAL A 171 -8.28 -0.37 19.87
CA VAL A 171 -9.37 -0.77 20.77
C VAL A 171 -9.71 -2.24 20.53
N GLY A 172 -9.34 -3.07 21.53
CA GLY A 172 -9.56 -4.50 21.46
C GLY A 172 -8.52 -5.23 20.61
N MET A 173 -8.94 -6.37 20.04
CA MET A 173 -8.06 -7.23 19.24
C MET A 173 -8.38 -7.09 17.75
N PRO A 174 -7.36 -7.07 16.86
CA PRO A 174 -7.58 -7.13 15.43
C PRO A 174 -8.43 -8.34 15.03
N LYS A 175 -9.35 -8.15 14.09
CA LYS A 175 -10.25 -9.19 13.59
C LYS A 175 -10.01 -9.43 12.11
N ALA A 176 -9.83 -10.69 11.74
CA ALA A 176 -9.76 -11.11 10.35
C ALA A 176 -11.10 -10.87 9.65
N PHE A 177 -11.07 -10.16 8.49
CA PHE A 177 -12.30 -9.86 7.76
C PHE A 177 -12.22 -10.10 6.25
N TRP A 178 -11.01 -10.19 5.67
CA TRP A 178 -10.81 -10.38 4.25
C TRP A 178 -9.62 -11.31 3.95
N ARG A 179 -9.74 -12.14 2.91
CA ARG A 179 -8.68 -13.09 2.51
C ARG A 179 -8.29 -13.02 1.03
N GLY A 180 -8.76 -11.99 0.33
CA GLY A 180 -8.43 -11.75 -1.07
C GLY A 180 -9.59 -11.91 -2.04
N GLY A 181 -9.42 -11.33 -3.21
CA GLY A 181 -10.39 -11.35 -4.30
C GLY A 181 -10.07 -12.35 -5.39
N THR A 182 -8.89 -12.99 -5.35
CA THR A 182 -8.43 -13.98 -6.33
C THR A 182 -7.67 -15.15 -5.68
N ASP A 183 -7.32 -16.14 -6.48
CA ASP A 183 -6.46 -17.27 -6.06
C ASP A 183 -4.95 -16.96 -6.13
N ARG A 184 -4.57 -15.71 -6.42
CA ARG A 184 -3.15 -15.33 -6.55
C ARG A 184 -2.38 -15.43 -5.24
N GLY A 185 -3.05 -15.30 -4.10
CA GLY A 185 -2.44 -15.35 -2.77
C GLY A 185 -1.53 -14.16 -2.46
N CYS A 186 -0.76 -14.25 -1.39
CA CYS A 186 0.12 -13.15 -0.93
C CYS A 186 -0.65 -11.84 -0.86
N ILE A 187 -1.81 -11.85 -0.18
CA ILE A 187 -2.62 -10.65 0.01
C ILE A 187 -1.89 -9.68 0.93
N GLU A 188 -1.79 -8.42 0.53
CA GLU A 188 -1.08 -7.36 1.26
C GLU A 188 -1.61 -5.98 0.88
N ALA A 189 -1.01 -4.88 1.38
CA ALA A 189 -1.34 -3.50 1.04
C ALA A 189 -2.84 -3.15 1.14
N PRO A 190 -3.52 -3.42 2.26
CA PRO A 190 -4.93 -3.12 2.37
C PRO A 190 -5.18 -1.62 2.48
N HIS A 191 -6.10 -1.09 1.67
CA HIS A 191 -6.66 0.25 1.81
C HIS A 191 -8.18 0.17 1.88
N LEU A 192 -8.75 0.66 2.98
CA LEU A 192 -10.20 0.72 3.17
C LEU A 192 -10.70 2.10 2.78
N THR A 193 -11.81 2.16 2.07
CA THR A 193 -12.47 3.39 1.65
C THR A 193 -13.98 3.23 1.74
N LYS A 194 -14.73 4.33 1.67
CA LYS A 194 -16.20 4.32 1.66
C LYS A 194 -16.71 5.12 0.47
N ARG A 195 -17.71 4.55 -0.23
CA ARG A 195 -18.39 5.22 -1.33
C ARG A 195 -19.86 4.85 -1.31
N GLY A 196 -20.72 5.85 -1.10
CA GLY A 196 -22.14 5.61 -0.85
C GLY A 196 -22.35 4.72 0.38
N ASP A 197 -23.15 3.67 0.21
CA ASP A 197 -23.49 2.74 1.30
C ASP A 197 -22.46 1.60 1.47
N TYR A 198 -21.39 1.59 0.68
CA TYR A 198 -20.43 0.50 0.67
C TYR A 198 -19.04 0.92 1.17
N TYR A 199 -18.45 0.02 1.94
CA TYR A 199 -17.03 -0.02 2.22
C TYR A 199 -16.33 -0.84 1.14
N TYR A 200 -15.22 -0.36 0.65
CA TYR A 200 -14.37 -1.04 -0.34
C TYR A 200 -13.01 -1.31 0.27
N ILE A 201 -12.57 -2.58 0.16
CA ILE A 201 -11.20 -2.98 0.51
C ILE A 201 -10.42 -3.19 -0.77
N MET A 202 -9.35 -2.42 -0.97
CA MET A 202 -8.38 -2.60 -2.04
C MET A 202 -7.15 -3.29 -1.45
N CYS A 203 -6.63 -4.31 -2.13
CA CYS A 203 -5.45 -5.05 -1.71
C CYS A 203 -4.52 -5.33 -2.89
N ALA A 204 -3.27 -5.62 -2.60
CA ALA A 204 -2.39 -6.30 -3.54
C ALA A 204 -2.50 -7.81 -3.37
N GLU A 205 -2.33 -8.56 -4.45
CA GLU A 205 -2.23 -10.01 -4.45
C GLU A 205 -1.17 -10.47 -5.44
N GLY A 206 -0.67 -11.71 -5.28
CA GLY A 206 0.32 -12.33 -6.16
C GLY A 206 1.78 -12.04 -5.77
N GLY A 207 2.00 -11.29 -4.68
CA GLY A 207 3.33 -10.86 -4.24
C GLY A 207 3.96 -9.83 -5.19
N THR A 208 5.06 -9.22 -4.77
CA THR A 208 5.73 -8.08 -5.46
C THR A 208 6.45 -8.44 -6.77
N GLY A 209 6.27 -9.66 -7.27
CA GLY A 209 6.86 -10.17 -8.51
C GLY A 209 6.03 -9.83 -9.76
N TYR A 210 6.26 -10.63 -10.83
CA TYR A 210 5.55 -10.45 -12.11
C TYR A 210 4.06 -10.83 -12.04
N TYR A 211 3.64 -11.55 -11.01
CA TYR A 211 2.24 -11.95 -10.77
C TYR A 211 1.46 -10.95 -9.92
N HIS A 212 2.08 -9.84 -9.56
CA HIS A 212 1.50 -8.77 -8.74
C HIS A 212 0.23 -8.19 -9.37
N SER A 213 -0.72 -7.83 -8.53
CA SER A 213 -2.01 -7.32 -8.97
C SER A 213 -2.68 -6.46 -7.90
N VAL A 214 -3.74 -5.76 -8.28
CA VAL A 214 -4.66 -5.05 -7.39
C VAL A 214 -6.02 -5.73 -7.44
N THR A 215 -6.59 -6.00 -6.29
CA THR A 215 -7.92 -6.59 -6.12
C THR A 215 -8.79 -5.72 -5.23
N VAL A 216 -10.10 -5.83 -5.40
CA VAL A 216 -11.09 -5.07 -4.63
C VAL A 216 -12.19 -6.00 -4.14
N GLY A 217 -12.69 -5.74 -2.94
CA GLY A 217 -13.94 -6.30 -2.42
C GLY A 217 -14.80 -5.20 -1.80
N ARG A 218 -16.10 -5.43 -1.66
CA ARG A 218 -17.04 -4.47 -1.06
C ARG A 218 -17.94 -5.10 -0.01
N SER A 219 -18.41 -4.31 0.93
CA SER A 219 -19.39 -4.69 1.94
C SER A 219 -20.23 -3.49 2.39
N LYS A 220 -21.45 -3.72 2.82
CA LYS A 220 -22.28 -2.69 3.52
C LYS A 220 -21.89 -2.54 4.99
N ASN A 221 -21.12 -3.45 5.54
CA ASN A 221 -20.65 -3.42 6.92
C ASN A 221 -19.13 -3.42 6.94
N ILE A 222 -18.52 -2.47 7.65
CA ILE A 222 -17.07 -2.35 7.74
C ILE A 222 -16.36 -3.63 8.22
N TRP A 223 -17.06 -4.44 9.03
CA TRP A 223 -16.57 -5.73 9.54
C TRP A 223 -16.83 -6.90 8.58
N GLY A 224 -17.41 -6.64 7.41
CA GLY A 224 -17.81 -7.64 6.43
C GLY A 224 -19.15 -8.32 6.70
N PRO A 225 -19.47 -9.41 5.96
CA PRO A 225 -18.59 -10.03 4.98
C PRO A 225 -18.40 -9.16 3.72
N TYR A 226 -17.20 -9.24 3.13
CA TYR A 226 -16.89 -8.60 1.86
C TYR A 226 -17.08 -9.57 0.70
N GLU A 227 -17.64 -9.08 -0.39
CA GLU A 227 -17.75 -9.79 -1.67
C GLU A 227 -16.67 -9.30 -2.64
N PRO A 228 -15.97 -10.19 -3.35
CA PRO A 228 -14.97 -9.78 -4.32
C PRO A 228 -15.62 -9.15 -5.56
N ASP A 229 -14.92 -8.20 -6.16
CA ASP A 229 -15.28 -7.68 -7.48
C ASP A 229 -15.15 -8.79 -8.53
N PRO A 230 -16.17 -9.04 -9.37
CA PRO A 230 -16.11 -10.09 -10.40
C PRO A 230 -15.07 -9.81 -11.49
N CYS A 231 -14.60 -8.56 -11.61
CA CYS A 231 -13.54 -8.17 -12.55
C CYS A 231 -12.13 -8.28 -11.97
N ASN A 232 -11.97 -8.81 -10.74
CA ASN A 232 -10.64 -8.98 -10.16
C ASN A 232 -9.72 -9.89 -11.00
N PRO A 233 -8.43 -9.55 -11.12
CA PRO A 233 -7.79 -8.35 -10.59
C PRO A 233 -8.13 -7.10 -11.43
N ILE A 234 -8.40 -5.98 -10.77
CA ILE A 234 -8.72 -4.72 -11.46
C ILE A 234 -7.50 -4.06 -12.10
N LEU A 235 -6.31 -4.43 -11.67
CA LEU A 235 -5.03 -4.05 -12.27
C LEU A 235 -4.02 -5.18 -12.15
N THR A 236 -3.36 -5.50 -13.25
CA THR A 236 -2.16 -6.35 -13.28
C THR A 236 -1.41 -6.15 -14.60
N SER A 237 -0.10 -6.38 -14.60
CA SER A 237 0.68 -6.48 -15.83
C SER A 237 0.69 -7.90 -16.39
N SER A 238 0.39 -8.89 -15.55
CA SER A 238 0.39 -10.30 -15.93
C SER A 238 -0.97 -10.70 -16.49
N PRO A 239 -1.07 -11.18 -17.73
CA PRO A 239 -2.33 -11.70 -18.26
C PRO A 239 -2.78 -12.94 -17.49
N GLY A 240 -4.11 -13.12 -17.35
CA GLY A 240 -4.72 -14.20 -16.58
C GLY A 240 -4.38 -15.60 -17.09
N ASP A 241 -4.24 -15.76 -18.41
CA ASP A 241 -4.02 -17.02 -19.10
C ASP A 241 -2.54 -17.33 -19.37
N PHE A 242 -1.66 -16.83 -18.53
CA PHE A 242 -0.24 -17.08 -18.71
C PHE A 242 0.05 -18.56 -18.47
N ASN A 243 0.23 -19.30 -19.56
CA ASN A 243 0.69 -20.67 -19.51
C ASN A 243 1.99 -20.75 -18.73
N GLU A 244 2.02 -21.65 -17.76
CA GLU A 244 3.22 -21.94 -17.02
C GLU A 244 4.37 -22.20 -17.99
N ARG A 245 5.37 -21.34 -17.97
CA ARG A 245 6.58 -21.61 -18.74
C ARG A 245 7.17 -22.90 -18.20
N SER A 246 7.40 -23.86 -19.09
CA SER A 246 7.99 -25.16 -18.75
C SER A 246 9.50 -25.06 -18.52
N ASP A 247 10.15 -23.93 -18.87
CA ASP A 247 11.56 -23.68 -18.62
C ASP A 247 11.76 -23.16 -17.20
N TRP A 248 12.25 -24.00 -16.34
CA TRP A 248 12.62 -23.65 -14.96
C TRP A 248 13.88 -22.78 -14.86
N ASP A 249 14.17 -21.98 -15.86
CA ASP A 249 15.20 -20.97 -15.73
C ASP A 249 14.73 -19.88 -14.77
N HIS A 250 15.17 -19.96 -13.51
CA HIS A 250 14.86 -19.00 -12.47
C HIS A 250 15.35 -17.57 -12.79
N LEU A 251 16.16 -17.41 -13.82
CA LEU A 251 16.60 -16.13 -14.35
C LEU A 251 15.57 -15.51 -15.29
N LYS A 252 14.63 -16.32 -15.81
CA LYS A 252 13.53 -15.84 -16.66
C LYS A 252 12.24 -15.79 -15.84
N PRO A 253 11.75 -14.59 -15.51
CA PRO A 253 10.57 -14.47 -14.66
C PRO A 253 9.35 -15.12 -15.27
N ARG A 254 8.70 -15.95 -14.46
CA ARG A 254 7.34 -16.41 -14.71
C ARG A 254 6.40 -15.21 -14.75
N TYR A 255 5.36 -15.25 -15.56
CA TYR A 255 4.35 -14.18 -15.68
C TYR A 255 4.83 -12.85 -16.27
N TYR A 256 6.03 -12.78 -16.86
CA TYR A 256 6.45 -11.63 -17.64
C TYR A 256 5.55 -11.43 -18.86
N ASN A 257 5.06 -10.21 -19.06
CA ASN A 257 4.25 -9.83 -20.20
C ASN A 257 5.07 -9.02 -21.20
N PRO A 258 5.46 -9.56 -22.36
CA PRO A 258 6.25 -8.84 -23.34
C PRO A 258 5.52 -7.64 -23.98
N ASP A 259 4.19 -7.62 -23.91
CA ASP A 259 3.35 -6.56 -24.48
C ASP A 259 3.15 -5.37 -23.52
N SER A 260 3.60 -5.49 -22.28
CA SER A 260 3.51 -4.42 -21.29
C SER A 260 4.88 -3.82 -20.97
N VAL A 261 4.99 -2.50 -21.08
CA VAL A 261 6.19 -1.78 -20.64
C VAL A 261 6.28 -1.73 -19.11
N LEU A 262 5.13 -1.58 -18.45
CA LEU A 262 5.03 -1.57 -16.99
C LEU A 262 4.77 -2.99 -16.50
N GLN A 263 5.69 -3.51 -15.71
CA GLN A 263 5.61 -4.87 -15.13
C GLN A 263 5.36 -4.78 -13.63
N LYS A 264 4.96 -5.90 -13.02
CA LYS A 264 4.80 -6.05 -11.56
C LYS A 264 3.81 -5.06 -10.95
N SER A 265 2.78 -4.66 -11.71
CA SER A 265 1.81 -3.65 -11.26
C SER A 265 0.91 -4.19 -10.16
N GLY A 266 0.91 -3.52 -9.01
CA GLY A 266 0.16 -3.87 -7.81
C GLY A 266 0.39 -2.85 -6.70
N HIS A 267 0.05 -3.16 -5.45
CA HIS A 267 0.21 -2.29 -4.29
C HIS A 267 -0.25 -0.86 -4.58
N ALA A 268 -1.56 -0.63 -4.52
CA ALA A 268 -2.19 0.59 -4.98
C ALA A 268 -3.01 1.29 -3.89
N SER A 269 -3.15 2.59 -4.06
CA SER A 269 -4.14 3.41 -3.36
C SER A 269 -4.75 4.43 -4.33
N TYR A 270 -5.90 5.01 -4.00
CA TYR A 270 -6.57 5.94 -4.90
C TYR A 270 -7.16 7.16 -4.20
N VAL A 271 -7.46 8.18 -4.99
CA VAL A 271 -8.18 9.38 -4.57
C VAL A 271 -9.30 9.71 -5.56
N ASP A 272 -10.41 10.21 -5.01
CA ASP A 272 -11.48 10.81 -5.80
C ASP A 272 -11.24 12.33 -5.96
N LEU A 273 -11.51 12.83 -7.17
CA LEU A 273 -11.42 14.23 -7.50
C LEU A 273 -12.80 14.90 -7.40
N SER A 274 -12.79 16.22 -7.24
CA SER A 274 -14.03 17.01 -7.22
C SER A 274 -14.84 16.98 -8.53
N ASN A 275 -14.22 16.60 -9.64
CA ASN A 275 -14.88 16.42 -10.95
C ASN A 275 -15.48 15.02 -11.14
N GLY A 276 -15.41 14.16 -10.10
CA GLY A 276 -15.92 12.78 -10.14
C GLY A 276 -14.96 11.75 -10.75
N GLU A 277 -13.76 12.14 -11.15
CA GLU A 277 -12.73 11.18 -11.57
C GLU A 277 -12.07 10.52 -10.38
N THR A 278 -11.70 9.26 -10.52
CA THR A 278 -10.90 8.50 -9.56
C THR A 278 -9.55 8.16 -10.18
N TRP A 279 -8.48 8.43 -9.45
CA TRP A 279 -7.12 8.14 -9.88
C TRP A 279 -6.40 7.28 -8.87
N MET A 280 -5.76 6.22 -9.36
CA MET A 280 -5.02 5.23 -8.58
C MET A 280 -3.53 5.36 -8.86
N VAL A 281 -2.72 5.45 -7.81
CA VAL A 281 -1.29 5.22 -7.90
C VAL A 281 -1.00 3.77 -7.56
N HIS A 282 0.03 3.21 -8.17
CA HIS A 282 0.40 1.82 -7.95
C HIS A 282 1.90 1.60 -8.15
N LEU A 283 2.40 0.59 -7.51
CA LEU A 283 3.75 0.09 -7.74
C LEU A 283 3.86 -0.49 -9.16
N THR A 284 5.01 -0.26 -9.80
CA THR A 284 5.36 -0.87 -11.07
C THR A 284 6.88 -1.04 -11.19
N ALA A 285 7.32 -1.71 -12.26
CA ALA A 285 8.73 -1.82 -12.60
C ALA A 285 8.90 -1.86 -14.13
N ARG A 286 10.05 -1.40 -14.60
CA ARG A 286 10.47 -1.49 -16.01
C ARG A 286 11.76 -2.28 -16.10
N PRO A 287 11.69 -3.61 -16.35
CA PRO A 287 12.87 -4.44 -16.45
C PRO A 287 13.69 -4.13 -17.72
N PHE A 288 15.00 -4.25 -17.62
CA PHE A 288 15.86 -4.26 -18.80
C PHE A 288 15.64 -5.54 -19.62
N VAL A 289 15.46 -5.38 -20.92
CA VAL A 289 15.26 -6.48 -21.87
C VAL A 289 16.58 -6.72 -22.61
N PRO A 290 17.04 -7.96 -22.77
CA PRO A 290 16.36 -9.24 -22.51
C PRO A 290 16.57 -9.81 -21.10
N GLU A 291 17.37 -9.21 -20.23
CA GLU A 291 17.81 -9.78 -18.94
C GLU A 291 16.65 -9.85 -17.92
N LEU A 292 15.61 -9.04 -18.10
CA LEU A 292 14.42 -8.94 -17.24
C LEU A 292 14.76 -8.62 -15.78
N ARG A 293 15.75 -7.75 -15.57
CA ARG A 293 16.19 -7.26 -14.26
C ARG A 293 15.72 -5.82 -14.01
N CYS A 294 15.26 -5.55 -12.81
CA CYS A 294 14.84 -4.23 -12.35
C CYS A 294 15.81 -3.78 -11.26
N THR A 295 16.95 -3.19 -11.64
CA THR A 295 18.03 -2.86 -10.70
C THR A 295 17.74 -1.60 -9.87
N LEU A 296 16.92 -0.67 -10.40
CA LEU A 296 16.57 0.59 -9.74
C LEU A 296 15.21 0.54 -9.05
N GLY A 297 14.73 -0.64 -8.84
CA GLY A 297 13.64 -0.80 -7.95
C GLY A 297 12.29 -0.96 -8.51
N ARG A 298 11.38 -0.59 -7.67
CA ARG A 298 9.95 -0.46 -7.81
C ARG A 298 9.62 1.01 -7.97
N GLU A 299 9.00 1.36 -9.07
CA GLU A 299 8.62 2.72 -9.44
C GLU A 299 7.14 2.96 -9.11
N THR A 300 6.71 4.22 -9.14
CA THR A 300 5.30 4.59 -8.96
C THR A 300 4.70 5.05 -10.28
N ALA A 301 3.58 4.44 -10.67
CA ALA A 301 2.76 4.84 -11.80
C ALA A 301 1.37 5.30 -11.34
N ILE A 302 0.62 5.96 -12.24
CA ILE A 302 -0.74 6.43 -11.98
C ILE A 302 -1.67 6.02 -13.12
N GLN A 303 -2.89 5.60 -12.77
CA GLN A 303 -3.93 5.17 -13.71
C GLN A 303 -5.26 5.81 -13.32
N ARG A 304 -6.09 6.09 -14.31
CA ARG A 304 -7.48 6.47 -14.06
C ARG A 304 -8.31 5.22 -13.79
N MET A 305 -9.05 5.24 -12.71
CA MET A 305 -10.06 4.21 -12.41
C MET A 305 -11.40 4.59 -12.99
N LYS A 306 -12.21 3.59 -13.31
CA LYS A 306 -13.60 3.75 -13.71
C LYS A 306 -14.46 2.90 -12.79
N TRP A 307 -15.42 3.53 -12.15
CA TRP A 307 -16.46 2.83 -11.41
C TRP A 307 -17.54 2.35 -12.38
N THR A 308 -18.00 1.13 -12.19
CA THR A 308 -19.14 0.54 -12.91
C THR A 308 -20.38 0.52 -12.01
N GLU A 309 -21.55 0.29 -12.59
CA GLU A 309 -22.82 0.26 -11.85
C GLU A 309 -23.04 -1.08 -11.11
N ASP A 310 -22.23 -2.09 -11.42
CA ASP A 310 -22.39 -3.48 -10.97
C ASP A 310 -21.67 -3.76 -9.64
#